data_48d24832e0189a1e819f749162725933
#
_entry.id   48d24832e0189a1e819f749162725933
#
_cell.length_a   1.000
_cell.length_b   1.000
_cell.length_c   1.000
_cell.angle_alpha   90.00
_cell.angle_beta   90.00
_cell.angle_gamma   90.00
#
_symmetry.space_group_name_H-M   'P 1'
#
loop_
_entity.id
_entity.type
_entity.pdbx_description
1 polymer ?
#
loop_
_entity_poly.entity_id
_entity_poly.type
_entity_poly.pdbx_seq_one_letter_code
_entity_poly.pdbx_strand_id
1 'polypeptide(L)'
;MKKFFMFLAVAGVMAFSASIAASAQSNSAAATEAAAPQGADLLSGNSEVPLNQALKTKFIEGGAGFMSLIIICLVIGLALAIERILYLSFSKTNTKALLEKVEKALADGGIEAAKKVCKNTRGPVASIFDEGLSHYEEGVDVVEKYIVRYGSVEESKMENGLSWISLFIALAPSLGFLGTVIGMVNAFDAIQKAGDISPNVVAGGMKVALITTIGGLIVAMILQVFYNYILAKIDGITIDMENASIDLVNTLKKYSDK
;
A
#
# COMPACT_ATOMS: atom_id res chain seq x y z
N MET A 1 -3.48 5.10 20.57
CA MET A 1 -3.50 3.89 19.73
C MET A 1 -2.47 3.94 18.60
N LYS A 2 -2.30 5.05 17.83
CA LYS A 2 -1.30 5.14 16.72
C LYS A 2 0.16 4.86 17.13
N LYS A 3 0.61 5.29 18.31
CA LYS A 3 1.98 5.02 18.82
C LYS A 3 2.20 3.57 19.24
N PHE A 4 1.15 2.87 19.67
CA PHE A 4 1.21 1.48 20.08
C PHE A 4 1.33 0.53 18.88
N PHE A 5 0.63 0.82 17.78
CA PHE A 5 0.74 0.06 16.52
C PHE A 5 2.09 0.22 15.84
N MET A 6 2.67 1.43 15.90
CA MET A 6 4.02 1.67 15.35
C MET A 6 5.09 0.93 16.16
N PHE A 7 4.92 0.84 17.50
CA PHE A 7 5.82 0.08 18.36
C PHE A 7 5.68 -1.44 18.13
N LEU A 8 4.47 -1.92 17.90
CA LEU A 8 4.20 -3.34 17.61
C LEU A 8 4.77 -3.76 16.24
N ALA A 9 4.70 -2.90 15.22
CA ALA A 9 5.29 -3.15 13.91
C ALA A 9 6.83 -3.21 13.96
N VAL A 10 7.46 -2.30 14.72
CA VAL A 10 8.92 -2.30 14.94
C VAL A 10 9.36 -3.48 15.79
N ALA A 11 8.59 -3.84 16.83
CA ALA A 11 8.86 -5.02 17.66
C ALA A 11 8.67 -6.33 16.89
N GLY A 12 7.70 -6.41 15.98
CA GLY A 12 7.47 -7.57 15.11
C GLY A 12 8.63 -7.83 14.15
N VAL A 13 9.21 -6.78 13.56
CA VAL A 13 10.38 -6.88 12.68
C VAL A 13 11.63 -7.31 13.46
N MET A 14 11.80 -6.80 14.69
CA MET A 14 12.92 -7.19 15.57
C MET A 14 12.77 -8.62 16.11
N ALA A 15 11.55 -9.08 16.44
CA ALA A 15 11.30 -10.45 16.89
C ALA A 15 11.48 -11.47 15.75
N PHE A 16 11.15 -11.12 14.52
CA PHE A 16 11.36 -11.99 13.35
C PHE A 16 12.86 -12.17 13.03
N SER A 17 13.67 -11.13 13.20
CA SER A 17 15.14 -11.24 13.04
C SER A 17 15.80 -12.07 14.15
N ALA A 18 15.28 -12.03 15.38
CA ALA A 18 15.80 -12.82 16.49
C ALA A 18 15.45 -14.32 16.37
N SER A 19 14.28 -14.67 15.83
CA SER A 19 13.87 -16.07 15.61
C SER A 19 14.67 -16.75 14.49
N ILE A 20 15.12 -16.01 13.47
CA ILE A 20 16.03 -16.52 12.43
C ILE A 20 17.42 -16.79 13.00
N ALA A 21 17.91 -15.96 13.92
CA ALA A 21 19.19 -16.16 14.57
C ALA A 21 19.19 -17.38 15.52
N ALA A 22 18.09 -17.63 16.23
CA ALA A 22 17.95 -18.76 17.15
C ALA A 22 17.81 -20.12 16.44
N SER A 23 17.15 -20.17 15.27
CA SER A 23 17.06 -21.42 14.48
C SER A 23 18.34 -21.75 13.71
N ALA A 24 19.21 -20.76 13.44
CA ALA A 24 20.51 -20.98 12.82
C ALA A 24 21.53 -21.61 13.78
N GLN A 25 21.37 -21.42 15.10
CA GLN A 25 22.29 -21.96 16.10
C GLN A 25 22.05 -23.43 16.45
N SER A 26 20.86 -24.00 16.20
CA SER A 26 20.57 -25.40 16.51
C SER A 26 20.98 -26.42 15.43
N ASN A 27 21.33 -25.98 14.23
CA ASN A 27 21.77 -26.84 13.11
C ASN A 27 23.28 -26.73 12.78
N SER A 28 24.08 -26.10 13.63
CA SER A 28 25.49 -25.79 13.38
C SER A 28 26.48 -26.86 13.86
N ALA A 29 26.08 -28.13 14.02
CA ALA A 29 27.02 -29.18 14.42
C ALA A 29 27.45 -30.13 13.28
N ALA A 30 27.01 -29.94 12.03
CA ALA A 30 27.28 -30.89 10.94
C ALA A 30 27.64 -30.29 9.56
N ALA A 31 27.91 -28.99 9.45
CA ALA A 31 28.38 -28.43 8.18
C ALA A 31 29.30 -27.23 8.40
N THR A 32 30.49 -27.53 8.95
CA THR A 32 31.60 -26.58 8.99
C THR A 32 32.34 -26.63 7.66
N GLU A 33 32.50 -25.50 7.02
CA GLU A 33 33.32 -25.22 5.82
C GLU A 33 32.61 -25.22 4.47
N ALA A 34 31.72 -24.30 4.23
CA ALA A 34 31.61 -23.60 2.92
C ALA A 34 30.30 -22.80 2.88
N ALA A 35 30.32 -21.61 3.34
CA ALA A 35 29.51 -20.46 2.88
C ALA A 35 29.32 -19.46 4.04
N ALA A 36 30.24 -18.57 4.22
CA ALA A 36 30.02 -17.36 5.02
C ALA A 36 28.96 -16.51 4.32
N PRO A 37 27.89 -16.12 5.02
CA PRO A 37 26.86 -15.30 4.40
C PRO A 37 27.37 -13.86 4.25
N GLN A 38 27.73 -13.46 3.04
CA GLN A 38 27.99 -12.06 2.66
C GLN A 38 26.75 -11.16 2.81
N GLY A 39 25.68 -11.65 3.40
CA GLY A 39 24.46 -10.87 3.64
C GLY A 39 24.55 -9.91 4.83
N ALA A 40 25.48 -10.14 5.78
CA ALA A 40 25.64 -9.27 6.94
C ALA A 40 26.36 -7.95 6.62
N ASP A 41 27.11 -7.90 5.52
CA ASP A 41 27.89 -6.73 5.11
C ASP A 41 27.04 -5.61 4.47
N LEU A 42 25.81 -5.90 4.13
CA LEU A 42 24.85 -4.89 3.62
C LEU A 42 24.29 -3.98 4.71
N LEU A 43 24.41 -4.37 5.98
CA LEU A 43 23.90 -3.63 7.14
C LEU A 43 25.03 -3.11 8.05
N SER A 44 26.26 -3.58 7.89
CA SER A 44 27.41 -3.03 8.61
C SER A 44 27.99 -1.87 7.80
N GLY A 45 27.63 -0.65 8.22
CA GLY A 45 28.05 0.61 7.61
C GLY A 45 29.54 0.95 7.80
N ASN A 46 30.44 0.09 7.32
CA ASN A 46 31.88 0.33 7.39
C ASN A 46 32.57 0.25 6.02
N SER A 47 31.90 0.73 4.98
CA SER A 47 32.56 1.03 3.70
C SER A 47 32.27 2.46 3.32
N GLU A 48 33.30 3.26 3.10
CA GLU A 48 33.30 4.64 2.60
C GLU A 48 32.72 4.77 1.17
N VAL A 49 31.97 3.76 0.70
CA VAL A 49 31.30 3.78 -0.60
C VAL A 49 29.95 4.47 -0.42
N PRO A 50 29.70 5.62 -1.05
CA PRO A 50 28.42 6.30 -0.94
C PRO A 50 27.29 5.36 -1.37
N LEU A 51 26.16 5.40 -0.64
CA LEU A 51 25.02 4.51 -0.80
C LEU A 51 24.56 4.34 -2.26
N ASN A 52 24.62 5.42 -3.03
CA ASN A 52 24.30 5.44 -4.46
C ASN A 52 25.27 4.60 -5.31
N GLN A 53 26.56 4.55 -4.97
CA GLN A 53 27.52 3.67 -5.65
C GLN A 53 27.30 2.21 -5.27
N ALA A 54 27.07 1.92 -4.00
CA ALA A 54 26.74 0.57 -3.53
C ALA A 54 25.49 0.02 -4.23
N LEU A 55 24.39 0.83 -4.30
CA LEU A 55 23.17 0.48 -5.01
C LEU A 55 23.41 0.25 -6.51
N LYS A 56 24.18 1.13 -7.17
CA LYS A 56 24.51 1.01 -8.60
C LYS A 56 25.30 -0.27 -8.89
N THR A 57 26.27 -0.60 -8.03
CA THR A 57 27.06 -1.84 -8.17
C THR A 57 26.16 -3.07 -8.01
N LYS A 58 25.29 -3.11 -6.99
CA LYS A 58 24.35 -4.21 -6.79
C LYS A 58 23.31 -4.32 -7.91
N PHE A 59 22.87 -3.19 -8.47
CA PHE A 59 21.99 -3.19 -9.63
C PHE A 59 22.64 -3.83 -10.87
N ILE A 60 23.90 -3.50 -11.16
CA ILE A 60 24.66 -4.11 -12.26
C ILE A 60 24.95 -5.58 -12.01
N GLU A 61 25.36 -5.93 -10.78
CA GLU A 61 25.62 -7.30 -10.35
C GLU A 61 24.39 -8.20 -10.39
N GLY A 62 23.18 -7.66 -10.14
CA GLY A 62 21.91 -8.40 -10.16
C GLY A 62 21.36 -8.66 -11.57
N GLY A 63 22.10 -8.27 -12.64
CA GLY A 63 21.62 -8.39 -14.02
C GLY A 63 20.69 -7.23 -14.40
N ALA A 64 21.22 -6.27 -15.14
CA ALA A 64 20.54 -5.00 -15.47
C ALA A 64 19.14 -5.17 -16.08
N GLY A 65 18.87 -6.25 -16.84
CA GLY A 65 17.58 -6.52 -17.44
C GLY A 65 16.46 -6.83 -16.41
N PHE A 66 16.72 -7.73 -15.46
CA PHE A 66 15.74 -8.08 -14.41
C PHE A 66 15.60 -6.99 -13.37
N MET A 67 16.69 -6.38 -12.96
CA MET A 67 16.65 -5.28 -12.00
C MET A 67 15.90 -4.07 -12.56
N SER A 68 15.98 -3.79 -13.88
CA SER A 68 15.20 -2.70 -14.50
C SER A 68 13.69 -2.97 -14.44
N LEU A 69 13.23 -4.21 -14.67
CA LEU A 69 11.81 -4.58 -14.52
C LEU A 69 11.30 -4.37 -13.10
N ILE A 70 12.10 -4.76 -12.09
CA ILE A 70 11.76 -4.57 -10.68
C ILE A 70 11.65 -3.08 -10.34
N ILE A 71 12.57 -2.24 -10.86
CA ILE A 71 12.53 -0.79 -10.66
C ILE A 71 11.31 -0.17 -11.37
N ILE A 72 10.97 -0.62 -12.57
CA ILE A 72 9.76 -0.17 -13.27
C ILE A 72 8.52 -0.47 -12.44
N CYS A 73 8.41 -1.66 -11.85
CA CYS A 73 7.32 -2.01 -10.93
C CYS A 73 7.27 -1.06 -9.72
N LEU A 74 8.43 -0.72 -9.14
CA LEU A 74 8.50 0.23 -8.03
C LEU A 74 8.00 1.62 -8.44
N VAL A 75 8.49 2.13 -9.56
CA VAL A 75 8.15 3.50 -10.04
C VAL A 75 6.66 3.60 -10.34
N ILE A 76 6.09 2.62 -11.06
CA ILE A 76 4.66 2.63 -11.40
C ILE A 76 3.82 2.43 -10.13
N GLY A 77 4.16 1.47 -9.27
CA GLY A 77 3.45 1.22 -8.02
C GLY A 77 3.48 2.43 -7.08
N LEU A 78 4.63 3.10 -6.97
CA LEU A 78 4.78 4.30 -6.15
C LEU A 78 4.02 5.50 -6.74
N ALA A 79 4.03 5.67 -8.06
CA ALA A 79 3.27 6.73 -8.74
C ALA A 79 1.76 6.59 -8.47
N LEU A 80 1.23 5.36 -8.59
CA LEU A 80 -0.17 5.06 -8.27
C LEU A 80 -0.48 5.29 -6.79
N ALA A 81 0.42 4.89 -5.90
CA ALA A 81 0.24 5.10 -4.46
C ALA A 81 0.20 6.59 -4.10
N ILE A 82 1.11 7.39 -4.66
CA ILE A 82 1.15 8.84 -4.43
C ILE A 82 -0.12 9.50 -4.99
N GLU A 83 -0.54 9.15 -6.19
CA GLU A 83 -1.78 9.65 -6.80
C GLU A 83 -2.98 9.39 -5.88
N ARG A 84 -3.11 8.17 -5.35
CA ARG A 84 -4.20 7.80 -4.44
C ARG A 84 -4.15 8.54 -3.11
N ILE A 85 -2.97 8.67 -2.53
CA ILE A 85 -2.78 9.44 -1.28
C ILE A 85 -3.20 10.90 -1.47
N LEU A 86 -2.83 11.52 -2.59
CA LEU A 86 -3.23 12.89 -2.91
C LEU A 86 -4.74 12.99 -3.11
N TYR A 87 -5.33 12.11 -3.92
CA TYR A 87 -6.77 12.06 -4.14
C TYR A 87 -7.55 11.99 -2.82
N LEU A 88 -7.22 11.02 -1.94
CA LEU A 88 -7.87 10.87 -0.64
C LEU A 88 -7.61 12.04 0.31
N SER A 89 -6.44 12.69 0.20
CA SER A 89 -6.14 13.88 1.02
C SER A 89 -7.01 15.07 0.63
N PHE A 90 -7.27 15.26 -0.65
CA PHE A 90 -8.15 16.32 -1.14
C PHE A 90 -9.64 16.01 -0.99
N SER A 91 -10.00 14.72 -0.86
CA SER A 91 -11.37 14.26 -0.64
C SER A 91 -11.83 14.40 0.83
N LYS A 92 -10.91 14.60 1.76
CA LYS A 92 -11.24 14.72 3.18
C LYS A 92 -11.91 16.07 3.46
N THR A 93 -13.18 16.02 3.86
CA THR A 93 -13.99 17.19 4.23
C THR A 93 -14.22 17.22 5.73
N ASN A 94 -14.37 18.42 6.31
CA ASN A 94 -14.76 18.55 7.71
C ASN A 94 -16.26 18.27 7.84
N THR A 95 -16.60 17.03 8.21
CA THR A 95 -17.95 16.50 8.30
C THR A 95 -18.85 17.31 9.22
N LYS A 96 -18.34 17.70 10.40
CA LYS A 96 -19.08 18.48 11.39
C LYS A 96 -19.46 19.86 10.87
N ALA A 97 -18.50 20.56 10.27
CA ALA A 97 -18.77 21.88 9.69
C ALA A 97 -19.70 21.82 8.47
N LEU A 98 -19.71 20.72 7.72
CA LEU A 98 -20.65 20.51 6.64
C LEU A 98 -22.07 20.29 7.19
N LEU A 99 -22.22 19.43 8.19
CA LEU A 99 -23.51 19.14 8.84
C LEU A 99 -24.13 20.42 9.41
N GLU A 100 -23.38 21.23 10.16
CA GLU A 100 -23.85 22.52 10.69
C GLU A 100 -24.32 23.48 9.58
N LYS A 101 -23.62 23.52 8.45
CA LYS A 101 -24.04 24.35 7.30
C LYS A 101 -25.32 23.83 6.66
N VAL A 102 -25.47 22.51 6.57
CA VAL A 102 -26.66 21.86 6.02
C VAL A 102 -27.85 22.10 6.96
N GLU A 103 -27.69 21.96 8.27
CA GLU A 103 -28.73 22.24 9.27
C GLU A 103 -29.23 23.71 9.20
N LYS A 104 -28.28 24.66 9.11
CA LYS A 104 -28.63 26.08 8.93
C LYS A 104 -29.38 26.31 7.62
N ALA A 105 -28.86 25.73 6.53
CA ALA A 105 -29.49 25.90 5.21
C ALA A 105 -30.91 25.28 5.16
N LEU A 106 -31.13 24.14 5.87
CA LEU A 106 -32.48 23.57 6.04
C LEU A 106 -33.41 24.47 6.81
N ALA A 107 -32.91 25.14 7.87
CA ALA A 107 -33.70 26.06 8.67
C ALA A 107 -34.08 27.37 7.91
N ASP A 108 -33.13 27.92 7.13
CA ASP A 108 -33.25 29.23 6.49
C ASP A 108 -33.92 29.15 5.10
N GLY A 109 -33.73 28.09 4.35
CA GLY A 109 -34.12 27.99 2.94
C GLY A 109 -34.60 26.62 2.47
N GLY A 110 -34.79 25.68 3.42
CA GLY A 110 -35.31 24.34 3.13
C GLY A 110 -34.34 23.45 2.35
N ILE A 111 -34.87 22.38 1.78
CA ILE A 111 -34.10 21.32 1.11
C ILE A 111 -33.23 21.83 -0.05
N GLU A 112 -33.74 22.75 -0.86
CA GLU A 112 -32.99 23.29 -2.00
C GLU A 112 -31.78 24.14 -1.60
N ALA A 113 -31.85 24.85 -0.47
CA ALA A 113 -30.71 25.57 0.08
C ALA A 113 -29.64 24.60 0.61
N ALA A 114 -30.07 23.55 1.28
CA ALA A 114 -29.17 22.48 1.77
C ALA A 114 -28.46 21.76 0.62
N LYS A 115 -29.15 21.42 -0.48
CA LYS A 115 -28.54 20.84 -1.69
C LYS A 115 -27.46 21.76 -2.29
N LYS A 116 -27.70 23.06 -2.34
CA LYS A 116 -26.69 24.01 -2.84
C LYS A 116 -25.43 24.01 -1.99
N VAL A 117 -25.54 23.87 -0.68
CA VAL A 117 -24.38 23.76 0.23
C VAL A 117 -23.59 22.47 -0.08
N CYS A 118 -24.28 21.35 -0.28
CA CYS A 118 -23.66 20.08 -0.60
C CYS A 118 -22.94 20.12 -1.96
N LYS A 119 -23.59 20.66 -3.01
CA LYS A 119 -22.99 20.80 -4.36
C LYS A 119 -21.75 21.69 -4.39
N ASN A 120 -21.67 22.69 -3.51
CA ASN A 120 -20.53 23.59 -3.42
C ASN A 120 -19.39 23.03 -2.54
N THR A 121 -19.59 21.91 -1.87
CA THR A 121 -18.62 21.27 -1.00
C THR A 121 -18.07 20.03 -1.70
N ARG A 122 -16.73 19.88 -1.71
CA ARG A 122 -16.07 18.69 -2.28
C ARG A 122 -15.96 17.60 -1.22
N GLY A 123 -16.07 16.36 -1.65
CA GLY A 123 -15.81 15.18 -0.84
C GLY A 123 -16.99 14.19 -0.82
N PRO A 124 -16.73 12.93 -0.45
CA PRO A 124 -17.71 11.86 -0.50
C PRO A 124 -18.91 12.11 0.42
N VAL A 125 -18.69 12.71 1.60
CA VAL A 125 -19.78 13.08 2.53
C VAL A 125 -20.75 14.07 1.91
N ALA A 126 -20.24 15.08 1.20
CA ALA A 126 -21.10 16.07 0.53
C ALA A 126 -21.92 15.45 -0.60
N SER A 127 -21.33 14.50 -1.35
CA SER A 127 -22.00 13.75 -2.41
C SER A 127 -23.14 12.88 -1.85
N ILE A 128 -22.91 12.19 -0.73
CA ILE A 128 -23.92 11.37 -0.05
C ILE A 128 -25.05 12.24 0.47
N PHE A 129 -24.76 13.42 1.01
CA PHE A 129 -25.76 14.35 1.50
C PHE A 129 -26.61 14.91 0.35
N ASP A 130 -26.00 15.28 -0.78
CA ASP A 130 -26.74 15.77 -1.98
C ASP A 130 -27.68 14.69 -2.52
N GLU A 131 -27.22 13.43 -2.58
CA GLU A 131 -28.05 12.30 -2.99
C GLU A 131 -29.21 12.06 -2.02
N GLY A 132 -28.95 12.01 -0.72
CA GLY A 132 -29.98 11.84 0.30
C GLY A 132 -31.04 12.96 0.26
N LEU A 133 -30.61 14.22 0.20
CA LEU A 133 -31.52 15.37 0.10
C LEU A 133 -32.32 15.38 -1.21
N SER A 134 -31.83 14.78 -2.28
CA SER A 134 -32.53 14.71 -3.56
C SER A 134 -33.75 13.79 -3.53
N HIS A 135 -33.79 12.85 -2.63
CA HIS A 135 -34.87 11.88 -2.42
C HIS A 135 -35.75 12.19 -1.20
N TYR A 136 -35.62 13.38 -0.61
CA TYR A 136 -36.37 13.76 0.59
C TYR A 136 -37.88 13.67 0.43
N GLU A 137 -38.43 14.03 -0.75
CA GLU A 137 -39.86 13.97 -1.04
C GLU A 137 -40.45 12.55 -1.00
N GLU A 138 -39.60 11.52 -1.16
CA GLU A 138 -40.01 10.12 -1.12
C GLU A 138 -40.10 9.57 0.32
N GLY A 139 -39.72 10.39 1.31
CA GLY A 139 -39.75 10.03 2.73
C GLY A 139 -38.39 9.64 3.31
N VAL A 140 -38.22 9.88 4.63
CA VAL A 140 -36.90 9.73 5.31
C VAL A 140 -36.38 8.29 5.27
N ASP A 141 -37.22 7.28 5.32
CA ASP A 141 -36.82 5.86 5.24
C ASP A 141 -36.26 5.52 3.84
N VAL A 142 -36.73 6.22 2.81
CA VAL A 142 -36.21 6.07 1.45
C VAL A 142 -34.87 6.78 1.32
N VAL A 143 -34.75 7.97 1.89
CA VAL A 143 -33.49 8.74 1.97
C VAL A 143 -32.36 7.87 2.58
N GLU A 144 -32.63 7.20 3.71
CA GLU A 144 -31.68 6.32 4.38
C GLU A 144 -31.15 5.23 3.43
N LYS A 145 -32.04 4.59 2.68
CA LYS A 145 -31.66 3.56 1.70
C LYS A 145 -30.79 4.11 0.58
N TYR A 146 -31.09 5.30 0.06
CA TYR A 146 -30.28 5.94 -0.98
C TYR A 146 -28.89 6.34 -0.46
N ILE A 147 -28.82 6.90 0.75
CA ILE A 147 -27.58 7.26 1.43
C ILE A 147 -26.65 6.02 1.57
N VAL A 148 -27.17 4.90 2.08
CA VAL A 148 -26.40 3.66 2.25
C VAL A 148 -25.92 3.13 0.88
N ARG A 149 -26.82 3.10 -0.10
CA ARG A 149 -26.48 2.63 -1.46
C ARG A 149 -25.43 3.50 -2.12
N TYR A 150 -25.56 4.81 -2.02
CA TYR A 150 -24.62 5.75 -2.62
C TYR A 150 -23.29 5.75 -1.85
N GLY A 151 -23.32 5.55 -0.54
CA GLY A 151 -22.14 5.36 0.30
C GLY A 151 -21.22 4.25 -0.21
N SER A 152 -21.79 3.08 -0.56
CA SER A 152 -21.04 1.97 -1.14
C SER A 152 -20.44 2.31 -2.52
N VAL A 153 -21.10 3.15 -3.29
CA VAL A 153 -20.57 3.63 -4.58
C VAL A 153 -19.37 4.56 -4.36
N GLU A 154 -19.45 5.46 -3.38
CA GLU A 154 -18.35 6.37 -3.05
C GLU A 154 -17.15 5.59 -2.46
N GLU A 155 -17.38 4.59 -1.62
CA GLU A 155 -16.33 3.66 -1.13
C GLU A 155 -15.63 2.96 -2.28
N SER A 156 -16.38 2.36 -3.20
CA SER A 156 -15.80 1.71 -4.41
C SER A 156 -14.98 2.68 -5.26
N LYS A 157 -15.37 3.95 -5.35
CA LYS A 157 -14.57 4.98 -6.04
C LYS A 157 -13.25 5.28 -5.31
N MET A 158 -13.26 5.27 -3.98
CA MET A 158 -12.05 5.46 -3.17
C MET A 158 -11.09 4.27 -3.28
N GLU A 159 -11.60 3.05 -3.38
CA GLU A 159 -10.81 1.83 -3.57
C GLU A 159 -10.28 1.65 -4.98
N ASN A 160 -10.81 2.38 -5.94
CA ASN A 160 -10.38 2.26 -7.33
C ASN A 160 -8.87 2.50 -7.45
N GLY A 161 -8.19 1.60 -8.16
CA GLY A 161 -6.73 1.62 -8.35
C GLY A 161 -5.91 0.88 -7.29
N LEU A 162 -6.49 0.49 -6.12
CA LEU A 162 -5.79 -0.32 -5.12
C LEU A 162 -5.41 -1.69 -5.68
N SER A 163 -6.25 -2.27 -6.52
CA SER A 163 -5.99 -3.55 -7.18
C SER A 163 -4.71 -3.53 -8.04
N TRP A 164 -4.41 -2.41 -8.68
CA TRP A 164 -3.16 -2.25 -9.43
C TRP A 164 -1.94 -2.19 -8.52
N ILE A 165 -2.03 -1.50 -7.38
CA ILE A 165 -0.94 -1.46 -6.40
C ILE A 165 -0.70 -2.86 -5.84
N SER A 166 -1.78 -3.59 -5.49
CA SER A 166 -1.72 -4.99 -5.04
C SER A 166 -1.08 -5.91 -6.08
N LEU A 167 -1.38 -5.71 -7.37
CA LEU A 167 -0.73 -6.43 -8.46
C LEU A 167 0.78 -6.23 -8.46
N PHE A 168 1.27 -4.99 -8.32
CA PHE A 168 2.72 -4.72 -8.30
C PHE A 168 3.40 -5.27 -7.04
N ILE A 169 2.70 -5.31 -5.90
CA ILE A 169 3.18 -5.96 -4.67
C ILE A 169 3.42 -7.47 -4.88
N ALA A 170 2.54 -8.14 -5.61
CA ALA A 170 2.69 -9.56 -5.93
C ALA A 170 3.69 -9.82 -7.07
N LEU A 171 3.74 -8.91 -8.05
CA LEU A 171 4.57 -9.05 -9.23
C LEU A 171 6.07 -8.88 -8.92
N ALA A 172 6.43 -7.93 -8.04
CA ALA A 172 7.83 -7.64 -7.74
C ALA A 172 8.60 -8.84 -7.16
N PRO A 173 8.10 -9.57 -6.15
CA PRO A 173 8.75 -10.81 -5.69
C PRO A 173 8.76 -11.91 -6.72
N SER A 174 7.70 -12.02 -7.54
CA SER A 174 7.63 -13.02 -8.61
C SER A 174 8.71 -12.80 -9.68
N LEU A 175 8.96 -11.54 -10.04
CA LEU A 175 10.08 -11.16 -10.92
C LEU A 175 11.44 -11.44 -10.26
N GLY A 176 11.58 -11.17 -8.96
CA GLY A 176 12.77 -11.52 -8.19
C GLY A 176 13.04 -13.02 -8.21
N PHE A 177 12.01 -13.83 -7.99
CA PHE A 177 12.11 -15.29 -8.07
C PHE A 177 12.44 -15.77 -9.48
N LEU A 178 11.82 -15.21 -10.52
CA LEU A 178 12.16 -15.51 -11.90
C LEU A 178 13.63 -15.21 -12.20
N GLY A 179 14.17 -14.12 -11.64
CA GLY A 179 15.58 -13.79 -11.73
C GLY A 179 16.49 -14.88 -11.12
N THR A 180 16.06 -15.53 -10.00
CA THR A 180 16.84 -16.64 -9.43
C THR A 180 16.86 -17.85 -10.34
N VAL A 181 15.73 -18.22 -10.93
CA VAL A 181 15.65 -19.37 -11.84
C VAL A 181 16.56 -19.16 -13.04
N ILE A 182 16.49 -17.98 -13.67
CA ILE A 182 17.33 -17.68 -14.84
C ILE A 182 18.81 -17.54 -14.47
N GLY A 183 19.12 -16.96 -13.30
CA GLY A 183 20.50 -16.89 -12.82
C GLY A 183 21.12 -18.27 -12.60
N MET A 184 20.36 -19.23 -12.08
CA MET A 184 20.80 -20.61 -11.91
C MET A 184 20.94 -21.35 -13.25
N VAL A 185 19.99 -21.18 -14.19
CA VAL A 185 20.11 -21.74 -15.53
C VAL A 185 21.39 -21.26 -16.22
N ASN A 186 21.66 -19.95 -16.19
CA ASN A 186 22.90 -19.39 -16.76
C ASN A 186 24.16 -19.94 -16.10
N ALA A 187 24.13 -20.21 -14.78
CA ALA A 187 25.26 -20.83 -14.09
C ALA A 187 25.51 -22.27 -14.57
N PHE A 188 24.47 -23.06 -14.73
CA PHE A 188 24.59 -24.43 -15.26
C PHE A 188 25.02 -24.46 -16.72
N ASP A 189 24.52 -23.55 -17.55
CA ASP A 189 24.98 -23.41 -18.94
C ASP A 189 26.47 -23.06 -19.02
N ALA A 190 26.95 -22.23 -18.12
CA ALA A 190 28.36 -21.87 -18.05
C ALA A 190 29.25 -23.07 -17.62
N ILE A 191 28.78 -23.90 -16.68
CA ILE A 191 29.46 -25.14 -16.28
C ILE A 191 29.52 -26.10 -17.46
N GLN A 192 28.39 -26.28 -18.18
CA GLN A 192 28.32 -27.18 -19.35
C GLN A 192 29.30 -26.76 -20.43
N LYS A 193 29.42 -25.46 -20.69
CA LYS A 193 30.37 -24.92 -21.71
C LYS A 193 31.84 -25.04 -21.27
N ALA A 194 32.11 -24.87 -19.96
CA ALA A 194 33.48 -24.95 -19.43
C ALA A 194 34.01 -26.40 -19.37
N GLY A 195 33.10 -27.39 -19.32
CA GLY A 195 33.45 -28.81 -19.17
C GLY A 195 34.03 -29.19 -17.78
N ASP A 196 34.10 -28.23 -16.85
CA ASP A 196 34.57 -28.42 -15.48
C ASP A 196 33.77 -27.57 -14.50
N ILE A 197 33.62 -28.07 -13.27
CA ILE A 197 32.87 -27.38 -12.21
C ILE A 197 33.81 -26.40 -11.48
N SER A 198 33.81 -25.15 -11.94
CA SER A 198 34.54 -24.08 -11.23
C SER A 198 33.64 -23.46 -10.15
N PRO A 199 34.06 -23.45 -8.86
CA PRO A 199 33.30 -22.81 -7.78
C PRO A 199 33.00 -21.33 -8.05
N ASN A 200 33.87 -20.62 -8.74
CA ASN A 200 33.70 -19.21 -9.06
C ASN A 200 32.56 -18.97 -10.07
N VAL A 201 32.37 -19.83 -11.05
CA VAL A 201 31.31 -19.74 -12.06
C VAL A 201 29.94 -19.95 -11.38
N VAL A 202 29.85 -20.97 -10.51
CA VAL A 202 28.64 -21.26 -9.75
C VAL A 202 28.28 -20.10 -8.82
N ALA A 203 29.27 -19.60 -8.06
CA ALA A 203 29.09 -18.48 -7.13
C ALA A 203 28.62 -17.20 -7.84
N GLY A 204 29.13 -16.94 -9.04
CA GLY A 204 28.71 -15.78 -9.86
C GLY A 204 27.23 -15.83 -10.21
N GLY A 205 26.73 -16.96 -10.72
CA GLY A 205 25.30 -17.13 -11.07
C GLY A 205 24.39 -17.09 -9.85
N MET A 206 24.79 -17.73 -8.74
CA MET A 206 24.06 -17.68 -7.47
C MET A 206 23.96 -16.25 -6.92
N LYS A 207 25.04 -15.47 -7.00
CA LYS A 207 25.07 -14.08 -6.54
C LYS A 207 24.03 -13.23 -7.29
N VAL A 208 23.99 -13.33 -8.61
CA VAL A 208 22.99 -12.64 -9.45
C VAL A 208 21.56 -13.03 -9.03
N ALA A 209 21.33 -14.32 -8.88
CA ALA A 209 20.04 -14.88 -8.47
C ALA A 209 19.56 -14.31 -7.13
N LEU A 210 20.40 -14.31 -6.10
CA LEU A 210 20.04 -13.82 -4.77
C LEU A 210 19.80 -12.30 -4.74
N ILE A 211 20.57 -11.52 -5.47
CA ILE A 211 20.41 -10.06 -5.53
C ILE A 211 19.06 -9.68 -6.15
N THR A 212 18.62 -10.36 -7.21
CA THR A 212 17.31 -10.09 -7.84
C THR A 212 16.14 -10.37 -6.90
N THR A 213 16.23 -11.46 -6.12
CA THR A 213 15.18 -11.78 -5.13
C THR A 213 15.12 -10.73 -4.02
N ILE A 214 16.26 -10.33 -3.48
CA ILE A 214 16.32 -9.26 -2.47
C ILE A 214 15.70 -7.97 -3.02
N GLY A 215 16.02 -7.59 -4.26
CA GLY A 215 15.45 -6.43 -4.92
C GLY A 215 13.92 -6.50 -5.03
N GLY A 216 13.37 -7.63 -5.48
CA GLY A 216 11.93 -7.85 -5.58
C GLY A 216 11.21 -7.78 -4.23
N LEU A 217 11.79 -8.38 -3.19
CA LEU A 217 11.23 -8.36 -1.83
C LEU A 217 11.23 -6.94 -1.23
N ILE A 218 12.31 -6.18 -1.39
CA ILE A 218 12.39 -4.80 -0.90
C ILE A 218 11.30 -3.94 -1.57
N VAL A 219 11.13 -4.06 -2.88
CA VAL A 219 10.09 -3.32 -3.62
C VAL A 219 8.69 -3.68 -3.11
N ALA A 220 8.41 -4.96 -2.92
CA ALA A 220 7.13 -5.42 -2.39
C ALA A 220 6.86 -4.85 -0.99
N MET A 221 7.84 -4.88 -0.08
CA MET A 221 7.71 -4.34 1.27
C MET A 221 7.41 -2.84 1.26
N ILE A 222 8.10 -2.07 0.42
CA ILE A 222 7.84 -0.62 0.28
C ILE A 222 6.41 -0.37 -0.18
N LEU A 223 5.98 -1.02 -1.27
CA LEU A 223 4.63 -0.84 -1.82
C LEU A 223 3.54 -1.31 -0.84
N GLN A 224 3.79 -2.39 -0.07
CA GLN A 224 2.86 -2.91 0.94
C GLN A 224 2.60 -1.90 2.06
N VAL A 225 3.63 -1.15 2.50
CA VAL A 225 3.46 -0.09 3.51
C VAL A 225 2.56 1.02 2.97
N PHE A 226 2.77 1.47 1.73
CA PHE A 226 1.91 2.48 1.11
C PHE A 226 0.48 1.98 0.90
N TYR A 227 0.31 0.74 0.46
CA TYR A 227 -1.00 0.10 0.28
C TYR A 227 -1.81 0.10 1.58
N ASN A 228 -1.21 -0.38 2.68
CA ASN A 228 -1.88 -0.42 3.99
C ASN A 228 -2.17 0.99 4.54
N TYR A 229 -1.32 1.97 4.26
CA TYR A 229 -1.59 3.37 4.62
C TYR A 229 -2.80 3.92 3.87
N ILE A 230 -2.92 3.64 2.57
CA ILE A 230 -4.07 4.07 1.75
C ILE A 230 -5.34 3.40 2.25
N LEU A 231 -5.32 2.09 2.51
CA LEU A 231 -6.45 1.32 3.00
C LEU A 231 -6.97 1.90 4.33
N ALA A 232 -6.09 2.08 5.31
CA ALA A 232 -6.45 2.68 6.60
C ALA A 232 -7.02 4.10 6.47
N LYS A 233 -6.64 4.84 5.42
CA LYS A 233 -7.17 6.17 5.14
C LYS A 233 -8.56 6.11 4.53
N ILE A 234 -8.84 5.14 3.66
CA ILE A 234 -10.17 4.87 3.10
C ILE A 234 -11.11 4.48 4.23
N ASP A 235 -10.73 3.51 5.06
CA ASP A 235 -11.53 3.07 6.21
C ASP A 235 -11.91 4.24 7.11
N GLY A 236 -10.96 5.15 7.37
CA GLY A 236 -11.23 6.35 8.16
C GLY A 236 -12.25 7.31 7.52
N ILE A 237 -12.22 7.46 6.19
CA ILE A 237 -13.20 8.29 5.47
C ILE A 237 -14.56 7.60 5.43
N THR A 238 -14.61 6.28 5.25
CA THR A 238 -15.84 5.48 5.26
C THR A 238 -16.55 5.59 6.61
N ILE A 239 -15.82 5.47 7.72
CA ILE A 239 -16.39 5.68 9.06
C ILE A 239 -16.93 7.13 9.24
N ASP A 240 -16.20 8.13 8.73
CA ASP A 240 -16.66 9.51 8.77
C ASP A 240 -17.96 9.69 7.93
N MET A 241 -18.09 9.01 6.78
CA MET A 241 -19.28 8.99 5.93
C MET A 241 -20.47 8.34 6.62
N GLU A 242 -20.28 7.17 7.25
CA GLU A 242 -21.34 6.46 7.98
C GLU A 242 -21.88 7.30 9.14
N ASN A 243 -21.01 7.86 9.97
CA ASN A 243 -21.40 8.72 11.08
C ASN A 243 -22.19 9.96 10.59
N ALA A 244 -21.68 10.60 9.53
CA ALA A 244 -22.36 11.76 8.92
C ALA A 244 -23.73 11.40 8.37
N SER A 245 -23.87 10.23 7.79
CA SER A 245 -25.13 9.74 7.23
C SER A 245 -26.19 9.56 8.31
N ILE A 246 -25.82 8.99 9.46
CA ILE A 246 -26.70 8.84 10.63
C ILE A 246 -27.14 10.23 11.14
N ASP A 247 -26.19 11.18 11.25
CA ASP A 247 -26.49 12.52 11.73
C ASP A 247 -27.44 13.26 10.77
N LEU A 248 -27.24 13.12 9.46
CA LEU A 248 -28.13 13.71 8.44
C LEU A 248 -29.54 13.15 8.53
N VAL A 249 -29.70 11.82 8.61
CA VAL A 249 -31.01 11.16 8.73
C VAL A 249 -31.74 11.63 9.98
N ASN A 250 -31.04 11.74 11.11
CA ASN A 250 -31.63 12.26 12.36
C ASN A 250 -32.05 13.72 12.23
N THR A 251 -31.29 14.54 11.54
CA THR A 251 -31.61 15.96 11.25
C THR A 251 -32.85 16.05 10.37
N LEU A 252 -32.97 15.23 9.33
CA LEU A 252 -34.10 15.20 8.42
C LEU A 252 -35.38 14.70 9.11
N LYS A 253 -35.30 13.71 10.00
CA LYS A 253 -36.44 13.29 10.84
C LYS A 253 -36.95 14.45 11.68
N LYS A 254 -36.08 15.18 12.37
CA LYS A 254 -36.46 16.36 13.15
C LYS A 254 -37.05 17.50 12.29
N TYR A 255 -36.61 17.61 11.04
CA TYR A 255 -37.13 18.62 10.10
C TYR A 255 -38.52 18.23 9.58
N SER A 256 -38.76 16.92 9.35
CA SER A 256 -40.07 16.40 8.90
C SER A 256 -41.17 16.50 9.95
N ASP A 257 -40.78 16.43 11.25
CA ASP A 257 -41.71 16.48 12.39
C ASP A 257 -42.15 17.94 12.76
N LYS A 258 -41.59 18.94 12.09
CA LYS A 258 -41.91 20.37 12.29
C LYS A 258 -42.91 20.87 11.25
#